data_805969a5aca4298411e7148d28a62157
#
_entry.id   805969a5aca4298411e7148d28a62157
#
_cell.length_a   1.000
_cell.length_b   1.000
_cell.length_c   1.000
_cell.angle_alpha   90.00
_cell.angle_beta   90.00
_cell.angle_gamma   90.00
#
_symmetry.space_group_name_H-M   'P 1'
#
loop_
_entity.id
_entity.type
_entity.pdbx_description
1 polymer ?
#
loop_
_entity_poly.entity_id
_entity_poly.type
_entity_poly.pdbx_seq_one_letter_code
_entity_poly.pdbx_strand_id
1 'polypeptide(L)'
;QYDVAVSLGDGLRPGSTYDANDEAQFAELDTMGELVLRAWAKNVQAFIEGPGHVPMHKIKENMERQIEKCHNAPFYTLGPLVTDIAPGYDHITSAIGAAQIGWLGTAMLCYVTPKEHLALPDKEDVRVGVITYKIAAHAADLAKGHPGAQVRDNALSKARYEFRWKDQ
;
A
#
# COMPACT_ATOMS: atom_id res chain seq x y z
N GLN A 1 -25.27 -13.92 -0.37
CA GLN A 1 -25.30 -15.39 -0.47
C GLN A 1 -23.93 -16.01 -0.23
N TYR A 2 -22.84 -15.37 -0.67
CA TYR A 2 -21.46 -15.89 -0.60
C TYR A 2 -20.57 -15.11 0.36
N ASP A 3 -21.07 -14.06 0.99
CA ASP A 3 -20.32 -13.17 1.90
C ASP A 3 -18.98 -12.67 1.28
N VAL A 4 -19.06 -12.18 0.05
CA VAL A 4 -17.91 -11.71 -0.73
C VAL A 4 -17.87 -10.19 -0.70
N ALA A 5 -16.70 -9.62 -0.39
CA ALA A 5 -16.44 -8.19 -0.55
C ALA A 5 -16.18 -7.84 -2.02
N VAL A 6 -16.53 -6.62 -2.43
CA VAL A 6 -16.15 -6.09 -3.73
C VAL A 6 -14.95 -5.17 -3.62
N SER A 7 -13.99 -5.33 -4.54
CA SER A 7 -12.92 -4.38 -4.77
C SER A 7 -13.37 -3.38 -5.83
N LEU A 8 -13.33 -2.11 -5.50
CA LEU A 8 -13.60 -1.05 -6.46
C LEU A 8 -12.26 -0.61 -7.06
N GLY A 9 -12.04 -0.98 -8.31
CA GLY A 9 -10.77 -0.83 -8.99
C GLY A 9 -10.45 0.59 -9.43
N ASP A 10 -9.16 0.85 -9.62
CA ASP A 10 -8.57 2.12 -9.98
C ASP A 10 -7.96 2.07 -11.40
N GLY A 11 -8.82 2.08 -12.41
CA GLY A 11 -8.41 2.06 -13.82
C GLY A 11 -7.61 3.30 -14.26
N LEU A 12 -7.75 4.40 -13.52
CA LEU A 12 -7.06 5.67 -13.76
C LEU A 12 -5.97 5.97 -12.71
N ARG A 13 -5.48 4.95 -12.01
CA ARG A 13 -4.34 5.13 -11.10
C ARG A 13 -3.10 5.61 -11.87
N PRO A 14 -2.26 6.48 -11.28
CA PRO A 14 -1.07 6.98 -11.96
C PRO A 14 -0.08 5.85 -12.24
N GLY A 15 0.32 5.73 -13.51
CA GLY A 15 1.37 4.83 -14.00
C GLY A 15 2.75 5.49 -14.04
N SER A 16 2.84 6.75 -13.65
CA SER A 16 4.07 7.51 -13.45
C SER A 16 3.86 8.55 -12.36
N THR A 17 4.95 9.02 -11.74
CA THR A 17 4.87 10.09 -10.73
C THR A 17 4.40 11.42 -11.32
N TYR A 18 4.48 11.58 -12.64
CA TYR A 18 3.97 12.75 -13.37
C TYR A 18 2.45 12.89 -13.24
N ASP A 19 1.71 11.78 -13.28
CA ASP A 19 0.25 11.76 -13.27
C ASP A 19 -0.34 11.74 -11.83
N ALA A 20 0.52 11.72 -10.82
CA ALA A 20 0.09 11.58 -9.43
C ALA A 20 -0.83 12.72 -8.97
N ASN A 21 -1.99 12.35 -8.42
CA ASN A 21 -3.01 13.24 -7.91
C ASN A 21 -3.58 14.19 -8.99
N ASP A 22 -3.63 13.71 -10.23
CA ASP A 22 -4.24 14.46 -11.31
C ASP A 22 -5.78 14.44 -11.21
N GLU A 23 -6.41 15.21 -12.07
CA GLU A 23 -7.87 15.34 -12.12
C GLU A 23 -8.55 14.00 -12.42
N ALA A 24 -7.97 13.20 -13.32
CA ALA A 24 -8.55 11.91 -13.72
C ALA A 24 -8.51 10.90 -12.55
N GLN A 25 -7.37 10.78 -11.86
CA GLN A 25 -7.25 9.93 -10.69
C GLN A 25 -8.25 10.31 -9.59
N PHE A 26 -8.34 11.60 -9.29
CA PHE A 26 -9.23 12.08 -8.23
C PHE A 26 -10.71 11.98 -8.60
N ALA A 27 -11.08 12.19 -9.87
CA ALA A 27 -12.44 11.96 -10.32
C ALA A 27 -12.88 10.50 -10.21
N GLU A 28 -11.99 9.56 -10.52
CA GLU A 28 -12.24 8.14 -10.30
C GLU A 28 -12.39 7.81 -8.81
N LEU A 29 -11.51 8.34 -7.97
CA LEU A 29 -11.59 8.13 -6.52
C LEU A 29 -12.91 8.64 -5.94
N ASP A 30 -13.35 9.83 -6.34
CA ASP A 30 -14.63 10.39 -5.91
C ASP A 30 -15.81 9.49 -6.37
N THR A 31 -15.76 8.98 -7.60
CA THR A 31 -16.76 8.04 -8.14
C THR A 31 -16.78 6.72 -7.35
N MET A 32 -15.61 6.19 -6.98
CA MET A 32 -15.53 5.00 -6.13
C MET A 32 -16.17 5.23 -4.75
N GLY A 33 -16.04 6.43 -4.20
CA GLY A 33 -16.74 6.83 -2.97
C GLY A 33 -18.26 6.73 -3.09
N GLU A 34 -18.84 7.17 -4.22
CA GLU A 34 -20.28 6.98 -4.47
C GLU A 34 -20.67 5.50 -4.58
N LEU A 35 -19.83 4.69 -5.21
CA LEU A 35 -20.07 3.26 -5.38
C LEU A 35 -20.00 2.49 -4.06
N VAL A 36 -19.13 2.91 -3.14
CA VAL A 36 -19.08 2.36 -1.76
C VAL A 36 -20.44 2.49 -1.09
N LEU A 37 -21.07 3.66 -1.14
CA LEU A 37 -22.39 3.88 -0.54
C LEU A 37 -23.47 2.97 -1.16
N ARG A 38 -23.41 2.74 -2.47
CA ARG A 38 -24.31 1.82 -3.16
C ARG A 38 -24.12 0.36 -2.73
N ALA A 39 -22.86 -0.06 -2.51
CA ALA A 39 -22.54 -1.40 -2.00
C ALA A 39 -23.06 -1.56 -0.56
N TRP A 40 -22.78 -0.62 0.31
CA TRP A 40 -23.21 -0.65 1.71
C TRP A 40 -24.74 -0.63 1.86
N ALA A 41 -25.43 0.15 1.02
CA ALA A 41 -26.91 0.15 1.00
C ALA A 41 -27.52 -1.22 0.65
N LYS A 42 -26.72 -2.12 0.08
CA LYS A 42 -27.10 -3.51 -0.25
C LYS A 42 -26.49 -4.55 0.71
N ASN A 43 -25.91 -4.10 1.83
CA ASN A 43 -25.19 -4.94 2.80
C ASN A 43 -24.02 -5.72 2.15
N VAL A 44 -23.34 -5.12 1.17
CA VAL A 44 -22.15 -5.67 0.53
C VAL A 44 -20.92 -4.94 1.05
N GLN A 45 -19.93 -5.69 1.53
CA GLN A 45 -18.65 -5.13 1.91
C GLN A 45 -17.92 -4.63 0.66
N ALA A 46 -17.25 -3.47 0.78
CA ALA A 46 -16.48 -2.88 -0.30
C ALA A 46 -15.18 -2.30 0.23
N PHE A 47 -14.13 -2.39 -0.57
CA PHE A 47 -12.88 -1.67 -0.36
C PHE A 47 -12.46 -0.96 -1.66
N ILE A 48 -11.61 0.04 -1.52
CA ILE A 48 -11.17 0.92 -2.61
C ILE A 48 -9.75 0.55 -2.98
N GLU A 49 -9.47 0.36 -4.26
CA GLU A 49 -8.11 0.31 -4.76
C GLU A 49 -7.55 1.73 -4.92
N GLY A 50 -6.27 1.88 -4.69
CA GLY A 50 -5.62 3.18 -4.63
C GLY A 50 -4.29 3.23 -5.35
N PRO A 51 -3.57 4.36 -5.24
CA PRO A 51 -2.63 4.83 -6.25
C PRO A 51 -1.43 3.90 -6.44
N GLY A 52 -0.89 3.93 -7.67
CA GLY A 52 0.33 3.23 -8.06
C GLY A 52 1.58 4.10 -7.87
N HIS A 53 1.73 5.17 -8.64
CA HIS A 53 2.92 6.05 -8.63
C HIS A 53 2.58 7.40 -8.01
N VAL A 54 3.07 7.64 -6.78
CA VAL A 54 2.85 8.92 -6.08
C VAL A 54 4.11 9.32 -5.33
N PRO A 55 4.73 10.48 -5.65
CA PRO A 55 5.89 10.96 -4.91
C PRO A 55 5.53 11.28 -3.47
N MET A 56 6.47 11.12 -2.55
CA MET A 56 6.27 11.13 -1.10
C MET A 56 5.44 12.32 -0.60
N HIS A 57 5.68 13.52 -1.14
CA HIS A 57 5.00 14.74 -0.69
C HIS A 57 3.51 14.81 -1.06
N LYS A 58 3.05 14.00 -2.02
CA LYS A 58 1.64 13.91 -2.43
C LYS A 58 0.86 12.76 -1.78
N ILE A 59 1.53 11.84 -1.09
CA ILE A 59 0.89 10.65 -0.51
C ILE A 59 -0.15 11.03 0.54
N LYS A 60 0.16 12.01 1.39
CA LYS A 60 -0.76 12.45 2.44
C LYS A 60 -2.07 12.99 1.85
N GLU A 61 -1.98 13.86 0.86
CA GLU A 61 -3.16 14.42 0.17
C GLU A 61 -4.03 13.31 -0.44
N ASN A 62 -3.40 12.32 -1.07
CA ASN A 62 -4.11 11.18 -1.65
C ASN A 62 -4.89 10.39 -0.59
N MET A 63 -4.25 10.10 0.55
CA MET A 63 -4.89 9.38 1.66
C MET A 63 -6.02 10.20 2.29
N GLU A 64 -5.81 11.48 2.53
CA GLU A 64 -6.82 12.37 3.12
C GLU A 64 -8.06 12.48 2.21
N ARG A 65 -7.85 12.58 0.89
CA ARG A 65 -8.96 12.59 -0.06
C ARG A 65 -9.75 11.29 -0.04
N GLN A 66 -9.07 10.14 0.02
CA GLN A 66 -9.76 8.85 0.13
C GLN A 66 -10.60 8.77 1.41
N ILE A 67 -10.06 9.17 2.53
CA ILE A 67 -10.80 9.19 3.80
C ILE A 67 -12.06 10.05 3.70
N GLU A 68 -11.93 11.25 3.13
CA GLU A 68 -13.04 12.20 2.97
C GLU A 68 -14.08 11.69 1.96
N LYS A 69 -13.65 11.37 0.73
CA LYS A 69 -14.55 11.07 -0.38
C LYS A 69 -15.09 9.64 -0.38
N CYS A 70 -14.30 8.70 0.15
CA CYS A 70 -14.69 7.29 0.19
C CYS A 70 -15.18 6.83 1.58
N HIS A 71 -15.55 7.77 2.44
CA HIS A 71 -16.20 7.49 3.73
C HIS A 71 -15.36 6.58 4.64
N ASN A 72 -14.04 6.71 4.57
CA ASN A 72 -13.08 5.87 5.29
C ASN A 72 -13.26 4.36 5.01
N ALA A 73 -13.74 3.99 3.83
CA ALA A 73 -13.73 2.60 3.38
C ALA A 73 -12.30 2.05 3.37
N PRO A 74 -12.07 0.75 3.58
CA PRO A 74 -10.74 0.18 3.54
C PRO A 74 -10.03 0.53 2.22
N PHE A 75 -8.80 1.04 2.31
CA PHE A 75 -8.00 1.44 1.16
C PHE A 75 -6.94 0.39 0.87
N TYR A 76 -6.84 -0.06 -0.38
CA TYR A 76 -5.89 -1.05 -0.87
C TYR A 76 -4.99 -0.38 -1.91
N THR A 77 -3.72 -0.18 -1.59
CA THR A 77 -2.82 0.63 -2.42
C THR A 77 -1.73 -0.21 -3.07
N LEU A 78 -1.37 0.13 -4.32
CA LEU A 78 -0.22 -0.43 -5.03
C LEU A 78 1.02 0.44 -4.77
N GLY A 79 1.73 0.13 -3.72
CA GLY A 79 2.81 1.00 -3.27
C GLY A 79 2.30 2.05 -2.28
N PRO A 80 2.43 3.34 -2.64
CA PRO A 80 2.83 3.86 -3.95
C PRO A 80 4.34 3.84 -4.23
N LEU A 81 4.67 3.73 -5.53
CA LEU A 81 6.02 3.94 -6.04
C LEU A 81 6.34 5.43 -5.96
N VAL A 82 7.36 5.80 -5.19
CA VAL A 82 7.67 7.22 -4.90
C VAL A 82 8.57 7.88 -5.94
N THR A 83 9.14 7.09 -6.86
CA THR A 83 9.98 7.53 -7.97
C THR A 83 9.96 6.49 -9.08
N ASP A 84 10.23 6.90 -10.32
CA ASP A 84 10.19 6.04 -11.50
C ASP A 84 11.59 5.67 -12.03
N ILE A 85 12.67 6.06 -11.32
CA ILE A 85 14.04 5.95 -11.83
C ILE A 85 14.70 4.58 -11.65
N ALA A 86 14.04 3.60 -11.07
CA ALA A 86 14.68 2.37 -10.60
C ALA A 86 14.08 1.09 -11.21
N PRO A 87 14.14 0.88 -12.54
CA PRO A 87 13.69 -0.38 -13.16
C PRO A 87 14.41 -1.58 -12.54
N GLY A 88 13.67 -2.63 -12.20
CA GLY A 88 14.18 -3.81 -11.50
C GLY A 88 14.25 -3.65 -9.97
N TYR A 89 13.97 -2.45 -9.45
CA TYR A 89 13.97 -2.14 -8.02
C TYR A 89 12.65 -1.51 -7.56
N ASP A 90 11.58 -1.64 -8.34
CA ASP A 90 10.27 -1.06 -8.02
C ASP A 90 9.65 -1.61 -6.74
N HIS A 91 10.01 -2.83 -6.32
CA HIS A 91 9.67 -3.34 -5.00
C HIS A 91 10.25 -2.48 -3.87
N ILE A 92 11.42 -1.86 -4.05
CA ILE A 92 12.04 -0.95 -3.08
C ILE A 92 11.38 0.43 -3.12
N THR A 93 11.24 1.03 -4.32
CA THR A 93 10.65 2.37 -4.46
C THR A 93 9.22 2.41 -3.96
N SER A 94 8.48 1.33 -4.19
CA SER A 94 7.09 1.19 -3.72
C SER A 94 7.00 0.88 -2.21
N ALA A 95 7.95 0.15 -1.64
CA ALA A 95 7.96 -0.12 -0.20
C ALA A 95 8.11 1.18 0.63
N ILE A 96 8.84 2.17 0.13
CA ILE A 96 8.97 3.49 0.77
C ILE A 96 7.58 4.14 0.88
N GLY A 97 6.86 4.21 -0.23
CA GLY A 97 5.51 4.77 -0.24
C GLY A 97 4.49 3.92 0.53
N ALA A 98 4.62 2.59 0.45
CA ALA A 98 3.77 1.66 1.19
C ALA A 98 3.89 1.86 2.71
N ALA A 99 5.11 2.04 3.23
CA ALA A 99 5.31 2.33 4.64
C ALA A 99 4.68 3.67 5.03
N GLN A 100 4.84 4.70 4.20
CA GLN A 100 4.28 6.01 4.45
C GLN A 100 2.74 6.02 4.40
N ILE A 101 2.14 5.45 3.35
CA ILE A 101 0.67 5.44 3.21
C ILE A 101 0.03 4.48 4.22
N GLY A 102 0.71 3.40 4.56
CA GLY A 102 0.31 2.47 5.62
C GLY A 102 0.27 3.14 6.98
N TRP A 103 1.26 3.98 7.30
CA TRP A 103 1.24 4.82 8.50
C TRP A 103 0.09 5.81 8.49
N LEU A 104 -0.26 6.39 7.34
CA LEU A 104 -1.34 7.36 7.20
C LEU A 104 -2.75 6.76 7.23
N GLY A 105 -2.90 5.42 7.10
CA GLY A 105 -4.21 4.78 7.28
C GLY A 105 -4.63 3.73 6.25
N THR A 106 -3.83 3.46 5.22
CA THR A 106 -4.12 2.37 4.27
C THR A 106 -4.34 1.05 5.01
N ALA A 107 -5.39 0.33 4.64
CA ALA A 107 -5.78 -0.93 5.27
C ALA A 107 -5.03 -2.14 4.71
N MET A 108 -4.73 -2.14 3.41
CA MET A 108 -4.08 -3.24 2.70
C MET A 108 -3.04 -2.70 1.72
N LEU A 109 -1.92 -3.42 1.60
CA LEU A 109 -0.84 -3.09 0.69
C LEU A 109 -0.71 -4.18 -0.38
N CYS A 110 -0.81 -3.81 -1.65
CA CYS A 110 -0.48 -4.68 -2.77
C CYS A 110 1.04 -4.70 -2.97
N TYR A 111 1.64 -5.88 -2.96
CA TYR A 111 3.09 -5.99 -3.17
C TYR A 111 3.46 -5.70 -4.63
N VAL A 112 4.66 -5.19 -4.80
CA VAL A 112 5.31 -4.97 -6.10
C VAL A 112 6.56 -5.86 -6.17
N THR A 113 6.80 -6.43 -7.33
CA THR A 113 7.97 -7.31 -7.56
C THR A 113 9.11 -6.57 -8.24
N PRO A 114 10.34 -7.16 -8.25
CA PRO A 114 11.44 -6.63 -9.07
C PRO A 114 11.15 -6.60 -10.57
N LYS A 115 10.15 -7.35 -11.03
CA LYS A 115 9.74 -7.43 -12.45
C LYS A 115 8.67 -6.42 -12.84
N GLU A 116 8.18 -5.60 -11.92
CA GLU A 116 7.20 -4.57 -12.24
C GLU A 116 7.65 -3.75 -13.46
N HIS A 117 6.75 -3.53 -14.41
CA HIS A 117 6.99 -2.85 -15.69
C HIS A 117 7.97 -3.56 -16.67
N LEU A 118 8.60 -4.66 -16.29
CA LEU A 118 9.64 -5.33 -17.09
C LEU A 118 9.19 -6.65 -17.70
N ALA A 119 8.51 -7.50 -16.91
CA ALA A 119 8.05 -8.84 -17.33
C ALA A 119 7.06 -9.42 -16.33
N LEU A 120 6.54 -10.61 -16.62
CA LEU A 120 5.80 -11.39 -15.64
C LEU A 120 6.75 -11.89 -14.54
N PRO A 121 6.38 -11.76 -13.26
CA PRO A 121 7.21 -12.21 -12.15
C PRO A 121 7.22 -13.74 -12.04
N ASP A 122 8.35 -14.30 -11.67
CA ASP A 122 8.47 -15.68 -11.26
C ASP A 122 8.22 -15.85 -9.75
N LYS A 123 8.34 -17.09 -9.25
CA LYS A 123 8.11 -17.40 -7.83
C LYS A 123 9.07 -16.64 -6.89
N GLU A 124 10.32 -16.46 -7.32
CA GLU A 124 11.32 -15.75 -6.51
C GLU A 124 11.05 -14.25 -6.50
N ASP A 125 10.66 -13.66 -7.61
CA ASP A 125 10.24 -12.27 -7.68
C ASP A 125 9.06 -11.99 -6.73
N VAL A 126 8.07 -12.88 -6.73
CA VAL A 126 6.92 -12.80 -5.81
C VAL A 126 7.37 -12.90 -4.35
N ARG A 127 8.27 -13.84 -4.03
CA ARG A 127 8.82 -13.99 -2.69
C ARG A 127 9.50 -12.71 -2.21
N VAL A 128 10.34 -12.12 -3.05
CA VAL A 128 11.04 -10.85 -2.76
C VAL A 128 10.04 -9.72 -2.52
N GLY A 129 9.06 -9.58 -3.40
CA GLY A 129 8.02 -8.54 -3.29
C GLY A 129 7.23 -8.67 -1.98
N VAL A 130 6.76 -9.88 -1.65
CA VAL A 130 6.00 -10.12 -0.41
C VAL A 130 6.83 -9.82 0.84
N ILE A 131 8.09 -10.25 0.88
CA ILE A 131 9.00 -9.97 2.01
C ILE A 131 9.18 -8.47 2.17
N THR A 132 9.45 -7.75 1.08
CA THR A 132 9.62 -6.30 1.06
C THR A 132 8.40 -5.58 1.64
N TYR A 133 7.21 -6.02 1.24
CA TYR A 133 5.96 -5.41 1.71
C TYR A 133 5.60 -5.76 3.16
N LYS A 134 6.00 -6.93 3.64
CA LYS A 134 5.90 -7.24 5.08
C LYS A 134 6.80 -6.33 5.91
N ILE A 135 7.96 -5.96 5.40
CA ILE A 135 8.84 -4.98 6.06
C ILE A 135 8.21 -3.58 6.06
N ALA A 136 7.66 -3.14 4.93
CA ALA A 136 6.98 -1.84 4.83
C ALA A 136 5.77 -1.76 5.77
N ALA A 137 4.93 -2.80 5.81
CA ALA A 137 3.78 -2.88 6.71
C ALA A 137 4.20 -2.85 8.19
N HIS A 138 5.26 -3.59 8.54
CA HIS A 138 5.80 -3.58 9.90
C HIS A 138 6.32 -2.19 10.31
N ALA A 139 7.02 -1.49 9.41
CA ALA A 139 7.45 -0.11 9.65
C ALA A 139 6.26 0.84 9.89
N ALA A 140 5.18 0.67 9.13
CA ALA A 140 3.94 1.43 9.33
C ALA A 140 3.28 1.10 10.68
N ASP A 141 3.27 -0.16 11.10
CA ASP A 141 2.72 -0.58 12.40
C ASP A 141 3.52 -0.01 13.58
N LEU A 142 4.84 0.03 13.48
CA LEU A 142 5.69 0.73 14.46
C LEU A 142 5.33 2.22 14.54
N ALA A 143 5.21 2.90 13.40
CA ALA A 143 4.90 4.32 13.34
C ALA A 143 3.50 4.65 13.88
N LYS A 144 2.53 3.74 13.72
CA LYS A 144 1.18 3.85 14.30
C LYS A 144 1.14 3.55 15.80
N GLY A 145 2.22 3.04 16.40
CA GLY A 145 2.23 2.58 17.78
C GLY A 145 1.39 1.33 18.02
N HIS A 146 1.30 0.44 17.01
CA HIS A 146 0.53 -0.80 17.13
C HIS A 146 1.05 -1.65 18.31
N PRO A 147 0.18 -2.11 19.22
CA PRO A 147 0.59 -2.93 20.36
C PRO A 147 1.33 -4.21 19.89
N GLY A 148 2.49 -4.45 20.42
CA GLY A 148 3.30 -5.63 20.11
C GLY A 148 4.21 -5.49 18.89
N ALA A 149 4.07 -4.46 18.04
CA ALA A 149 4.97 -4.27 16.88
C ALA A 149 6.43 -4.19 17.31
N GLN A 150 6.74 -3.43 18.35
CA GLN A 150 8.11 -3.22 18.87
C GLN A 150 8.73 -4.49 19.50
N VAL A 151 7.93 -5.49 19.88
CA VAL A 151 8.42 -6.67 20.59
C VAL A 151 9.44 -7.46 19.77
N ARG A 152 9.14 -7.65 18.48
CA ARG A 152 10.04 -8.38 17.56
C ARG A 152 11.33 -7.61 17.31
N ASP A 153 11.25 -6.30 17.10
CA ASP A 153 12.44 -5.44 16.93
C ASP A 153 13.32 -5.47 18.16
N ASN A 154 12.74 -5.40 19.35
CA ASN A 154 13.49 -5.48 20.59
C ASN A 154 14.20 -6.84 20.75
N ALA A 155 13.53 -7.94 20.41
CA ALA A 155 14.13 -9.28 20.48
C ALA A 155 15.33 -9.42 19.51
N LEU A 156 15.18 -8.97 18.28
CA LEU A 156 16.27 -8.96 17.30
C LEU A 156 17.41 -8.01 17.68
N SER A 157 17.08 -6.82 18.18
CA SER A 157 18.08 -5.87 18.66
C SER A 157 18.88 -6.43 19.84
N LYS A 158 18.23 -7.15 20.76
CA LYS A 158 18.90 -7.86 21.85
C LYS A 158 19.83 -8.96 21.34
N ALA A 159 19.36 -9.77 20.36
CA ALA A 159 20.20 -10.81 19.76
C ALA A 159 21.44 -10.21 19.08
N ARG A 160 21.32 -9.06 18.40
CA ARG A 160 22.44 -8.31 17.83
C ARG A 160 23.41 -7.81 18.89
N TYR A 161 22.92 -7.21 19.95
CA TYR A 161 23.74 -6.71 21.05
C TYR A 161 24.55 -7.84 21.74
N GLU A 162 23.93 -9.01 21.86
CA GLU A 162 24.53 -10.21 22.45
C GLU A 162 25.37 -11.03 21.46
N PHE A 163 25.56 -10.57 20.23
CA PHE A 163 26.27 -11.24 19.13
C PHE A 163 25.72 -12.65 18.78
N ARG A 164 24.43 -12.88 19.04
CA ARG A 164 23.72 -14.13 18.71
C ARG A 164 23.18 -14.09 17.27
N TRP A 165 24.09 -14.12 16.28
CA TRP A 165 23.75 -13.95 14.86
C TRP A 165 22.81 -15.01 14.29
N LYS A 166 22.77 -16.21 14.89
CA LYS A 166 21.90 -17.30 14.45
C LYS A 166 20.44 -17.15 14.91
N ASP A 167 20.18 -16.23 15.82
CA ASP A 167 18.87 -16.00 16.41
C ASP A 167 18.12 -14.81 15.76
N GLN A 168 18.56 -14.39 14.58
CA GLN A 168 17.98 -13.25 13.85
C GLN A 168 17.08 -13.68 12.71
#